data_91833783bacde4361c9c28a86332b1b9
#
_entry.id   91833783bacde4361c9c28a86332b1b9
#
_cell.length_a   1.000
_cell.length_b   1.000
_cell.length_c   1.000
_cell.angle_alpha   90.00
_cell.angle_beta   90.00
_cell.angle_gamma   90.00
#
_symmetry.space_group_name_H-M   'P 1'
#
loop_
_entity.id
_entity.type
_entity.pdbx_description
1 polymer ?
#
loop_
_entity_poly.entity_id
_entity_poly.type
_entity_poly.pdbx_seq_one_letter_code
_entity_poly.pdbx_strand_id
1 'polypeptide(L)'
;MDKMPIAEQKVTVMLAGPGHETVFYQMQPPFLSDTRFVISTHATQWSNFEQSLSQMRPDLVVVQVEVAPGPDALIQVLAEIQVWRGVAILILPPAIRELRAQFENAAIVRGVYIAPVNWGEIAQAGYAAVITERAKAAATAPMQQAYLSRSAGAIIGTRVVAFVSATGGTGRSTIAESLAYELSVRMNVRSLLMSFDLPPTAAPHFNIRYVPSAMEYFARPGDGFGASIQSREGMDVLLAPENSVDYQKAAEYSTSHKAEADSIYSLVMASWTRNYAAVLLDLPAGEQPWSMQGIAAANTAVIVTRCTLADMTAARHTLILLLERLIGEHRIPREAICLVLNQVAENSMISVRGFYDELVNGYGWAPPVAAVIPYTPAISHAQDQQVPAVTRVEELTKGVHNLAEFLFPGAVTSILDNRNGRGHKSKLRIPRFRFT
;
A
#
# COMPACT_ATOMS: atom_id res chain seq x y z
N MET A 1 -15.16 -17.04 -11.38
CA MET A 1 -13.93 -17.82 -11.55
C MET A 1 -13.57 -18.37 -10.19
N ASP A 2 -13.62 -19.67 -10.03
CA ASP A 2 -13.20 -20.33 -8.79
C ASP A 2 -11.73 -20.02 -8.54
N LYS A 3 -11.41 -19.51 -7.33
CA LYS A 3 -10.03 -19.33 -6.91
C LYS A 3 -9.37 -20.69 -6.93
N MET A 4 -8.28 -20.86 -7.67
CA MET A 4 -7.48 -22.09 -7.57
C MET A 4 -7.22 -22.39 -6.09
N PRO A 5 -7.37 -23.63 -5.63
CA PRO A 5 -7.02 -24.00 -4.28
C PRO A 5 -5.60 -23.57 -3.94
N ILE A 6 -5.35 -23.14 -2.70
CA ILE A 6 -4.03 -22.65 -2.25
C ILE A 6 -2.93 -23.69 -2.55
N ALA A 7 -3.27 -24.98 -2.48
CA ALA A 7 -2.37 -26.08 -2.80
C ALA A 7 -2.01 -26.21 -4.30
N GLU A 8 -2.75 -25.58 -5.21
CA GLU A 8 -2.47 -25.61 -6.66
C GLU A 8 -1.62 -24.41 -7.12
N GLN A 9 -1.38 -23.43 -6.25
CA GLN A 9 -0.55 -22.28 -6.56
C GLN A 9 0.93 -22.67 -6.46
N LYS A 10 1.69 -22.46 -7.52
CA LYS A 10 3.13 -22.69 -7.53
C LYS A 10 3.84 -21.83 -6.48
N VAL A 11 4.90 -22.37 -5.91
CA VAL A 11 5.77 -21.71 -4.93
C VAL A 11 7.01 -21.18 -5.65
N THR A 12 7.25 -19.87 -5.57
CA THR A 12 8.48 -19.27 -6.08
C THR A 12 9.61 -19.50 -5.07
N VAL A 13 10.77 -20.02 -5.56
CA VAL A 13 11.89 -20.35 -4.67
C VAL A 13 13.17 -19.67 -5.12
N MET A 14 13.92 -19.14 -4.16
CA MET A 14 15.29 -18.66 -4.30
C MET A 14 16.23 -19.63 -3.61
N LEU A 15 17.28 -20.05 -4.33
CA LEU A 15 18.33 -20.93 -3.82
C LEU A 15 19.64 -20.16 -3.66
N ALA A 16 20.22 -20.21 -2.46
CA ALA A 16 21.50 -19.53 -2.19
C ALA A 16 22.50 -20.47 -1.49
N GLY A 17 23.70 -20.51 -1.99
CA GLY A 17 24.77 -21.37 -1.43
C GLY A 17 26.15 -21.01 -1.97
N PRO A 18 27.21 -21.48 -1.31
CA PRO A 18 28.58 -21.16 -1.69
C PRO A 18 28.95 -21.88 -3.01
N GLY A 19 29.14 -21.10 -4.06
CA GLY A 19 29.61 -21.58 -5.36
C GLY A 19 28.55 -22.23 -6.24
N HIS A 20 28.87 -22.25 -7.53
CA HIS A 20 27.97 -22.71 -8.60
C HIS A 20 27.63 -24.20 -8.47
N GLU A 21 28.60 -25.05 -8.16
CA GLU A 21 28.38 -26.51 -8.07
C GLU A 21 27.34 -26.85 -7.01
N THR A 22 27.40 -26.22 -5.84
CA THR A 22 26.45 -26.46 -4.76
C THR A 22 25.02 -26.08 -5.17
N VAL A 23 24.84 -24.89 -5.71
CA VAL A 23 23.51 -24.39 -6.04
C VAL A 23 22.90 -25.17 -7.22
N PHE A 24 23.62 -25.34 -8.31
CA PHE A 24 23.05 -25.90 -9.55
C PHE A 24 23.04 -27.45 -9.58
N TYR A 25 23.98 -28.11 -8.93
CA TYR A 25 24.05 -29.59 -9.00
C TYR A 25 23.53 -30.30 -7.73
N GLN A 26 23.50 -29.64 -6.61
CA GLN A 26 23.02 -30.25 -5.36
C GLN A 26 21.64 -29.72 -4.96
N MET A 27 21.47 -28.39 -4.85
CA MET A 27 20.24 -27.79 -4.36
C MET A 27 19.12 -27.79 -5.40
N GLN A 28 19.42 -27.39 -6.63
CA GLN A 28 18.43 -27.13 -7.67
C GLN A 28 17.63 -28.34 -8.16
N PRO A 29 18.20 -29.54 -8.39
CA PRO A 29 17.50 -30.63 -9.04
C PRO A 29 16.19 -31.07 -8.36
N PRO A 30 16.08 -31.18 -7.02
CA PRO A 30 14.83 -31.52 -6.35
C PRO A 30 13.71 -30.50 -6.56
N PHE A 31 14.04 -29.22 -6.66
CA PHE A 31 13.07 -28.15 -6.92
C PHE A 31 12.65 -28.10 -8.40
N LEU A 32 13.53 -28.43 -9.32
CA LEU A 32 13.20 -28.53 -10.75
C LEU A 32 12.33 -29.73 -11.08
N SER A 33 12.55 -30.85 -10.41
CA SER A 33 11.77 -32.08 -10.64
C SER A 33 10.36 -32.00 -10.07
N ASP A 34 10.10 -31.07 -9.15
CA ASP A 34 8.81 -30.89 -8.52
C ASP A 34 8.03 -29.74 -9.16
N THR A 35 6.96 -30.07 -9.88
CA THR A 35 6.14 -29.10 -10.62
C THR A 35 5.46 -28.02 -9.76
N ARG A 36 5.45 -28.21 -8.45
CA ARG A 36 4.91 -27.24 -7.50
C ARG A 36 5.80 -26.01 -7.31
N PHE A 37 7.07 -26.08 -7.73
CA PHE A 37 8.02 -24.99 -7.60
C PHE A 37 8.27 -24.26 -8.92
N VAL A 38 8.64 -22.98 -8.77
CA VAL A 38 9.24 -22.15 -9.83
C VAL A 38 10.48 -21.51 -9.23
N ILE A 39 11.65 -21.86 -9.74
CA ILE A 39 12.89 -21.22 -9.30
C ILE A 39 12.92 -19.81 -9.85
N SER A 40 12.88 -18.82 -8.98
CA SER A 40 12.90 -17.39 -9.33
C SER A 40 14.31 -16.91 -9.60
N THR A 41 15.28 -17.37 -8.80
CA THR A 41 16.69 -16.96 -8.94
C THR A 41 17.62 -17.84 -8.10
N HIS A 42 18.92 -17.69 -8.37
CA HIS A 42 20.01 -18.33 -7.63
C HIS A 42 21.02 -17.28 -7.17
N ALA A 43 21.62 -17.49 -5.99
CA ALA A 43 22.69 -16.67 -5.51
C ALA A 43 23.88 -17.54 -5.04
N THR A 44 25.05 -17.24 -5.55
CA THR A 44 26.31 -17.91 -5.18
C THR A 44 27.26 -17.00 -4.41
N GLN A 45 26.88 -15.74 -4.25
CA GLN A 45 27.60 -14.69 -3.53
C GLN A 45 26.65 -13.84 -2.72
N TRP A 46 27.13 -13.28 -1.63
CA TRP A 46 26.32 -12.46 -0.72
C TRP A 46 25.67 -11.26 -1.38
N SER A 47 26.42 -10.47 -2.15
CA SER A 47 25.90 -9.29 -2.84
C SER A 47 24.76 -9.61 -3.80
N ASN A 48 24.86 -10.74 -4.51
CA ASN A 48 23.79 -11.20 -5.41
C ASN A 48 22.59 -11.70 -4.62
N PHE A 49 22.80 -12.29 -3.44
CA PHE A 49 21.73 -12.73 -2.55
C PHE A 49 20.88 -11.56 -2.06
N GLU A 50 21.49 -10.52 -1.49
CA GLU A 50 20.78 -9.34 -1.00
C GLU A 50 19.97 -8.66 -2.10
N GLN A 51 20.62 -8.39 -3.23
CA GLN A 51 19.97 -7.72 -4.36
C GLN A 51 18.80 -8.55 -4.91
N SER A 52 19.01 -9.84 -5.15
CA SER A 52 17.99 -10.72 -5.72
C SER A 52 16.84 -10.95 -4.75
N LEU A 53 17.08 -11.03 -3.45
CA LEU A 53 16.05 -11.21 -2.43
C LEU A 53 15.05 -10.05 -2.46
N SER A 54 15.57 -8.83 -2.43
CA SER A 54 14.74 -7.61 -2.46
C SER A 54 13.96 -7.45 -3.77
N GLN A 55 14.56 -7.85 -4.90
CA GLN A 55 13.94 -7.72 -6.23
C GLN A 55 12.91 -8.81 -6.53
N MET A 56 13.23 -10.07 -6.24
CA MET A 56 12.44 -11.22 -6.68
C MET A 56 11.34 -11.63 -5.68
N ARG A 57 11.49 -11.30 -4.40
CA ARG A 57 10.52 -11.58 -3.32
C ARG A 57 9.96 -13.00 -3.35
N PRO A 58 10.81 -14.03 -3.29
CA PRO A 58 10.37 -15.41 -3.37
C PRO A 58 9.49 -15.82 -2.18
N ASP A 59 8.59 -16.76 -2.40
CA ASP A 59 7.79 -17.37 -1.32
C ASP A 59 8.65 -18.18 -0.36
N LEU A 60 9.68 -18.84 -0.91
CA LEU A 60 10.62 -19.69 -0.19
C LEU A 60 12.06 -19.28 -0.50
N VAL A 61 12.85 -19.08 0.54
CA VAL A 61 14.29 -18.88 0.44
C VAL A 61 15.00 -20.06 1.10
N VAL A 62 15.83 -20.77 0.36
CA VAL A 62 16.67 -21.86 0.88
C VAL A 62 18.11 -21.42 0.82
N VAL A 63 18.74 -21.27 1.98
CA VAL A 63 20.08 -20.67 2.11
C VAL A 63 21.02 -21.62 2.82
N GLN A 64 22.16 -21.90 2.21
CA GLN A 64 23.34 -22.37 2.94
C GLN A 64 24.03 -21.17 3.61
N VAL A 65 24.13 -21.20 4.93
CA VAL A 65 24.54 -20.04 5.73
C VAL A 65 25.93 -19.52 5.35
N GLU A 66 26.75 -20.37 4.77
CA GLU A 66 28.12 -20.04 4.29
C GLU A 66 28.15 -18.98 3.17
N VAL A 67 27.04 -18.70 2.52
CA VAL A 67 26.96 -17.61 1.53
C VAL A 67 27.02 -16.24 2.19
N ALA A 68 26.63 -16.14 3.46
CA ALA A 68 26.59 -14.91 4.22
C ALA A 68 27.94 -14.60 4.91
N PRO A 69 28.28 -13.33 5.09
CA PRO A 69 29.50 -12.94 5.81
C PRO A 69 29.44 -13.25 7.32
N GLY A 70 28.23 -13.49 7.85
CA GLY A 70 28.02 -13.86 9.24
C GLY A 70 26.55 -14.05 9.58
N PRO A 71 26.23 -14.65 10.75
CA PRO A 71 24.86 -14.98 11.14
C PRO A 71 23.98 -13.73 11.31
N ASP A 72 24.50 -12.66 11.89
CA ASP A 72 23.72 -11.44 12.13
C ASP A 72 23.33 -10.74 10.82
N ALA A 73 24.25 -10.68 9.85
CA ALA A 73 23.96 -10.14 8.52
C ALA A 73 22.86 -10.95 7.82
N LEU A 74 22.93 -12.29 7.92
CA LEU A 74 21.90 -13.15 7.35
C LEU A 74 20.53 -12.91 8.01
N ILE A 75 20.46 -12.85 9.33
CA ILE A 75 19.20 -12.60 10.07
C ILE A 75 18.62 -11.24 9.69
N GLN A 76 19.45 -10.21 9.58
CA GLN A 76 19.01 -8.87 9.19
C GLN A 76 18.39 -8.85 7.80
N VAL A 77 19.04 -9.45 6.81
CA VAL A 77 18.53 -9.51 5.44
C VAL A 77 17.28 -10.39 5.35
N LEU A 78 17.27 -11.52 6.05
CA LEU A 78 16.10 -12.38 6.09
C LEU A 78 14.89 -11.72 6.75
N ALA A 79 15.07 -10.76 7.67
CA ALA A 79 13.97 -10.02 8.27
C ALA A 79 13.11 -9.26 7.22
N GLU A 80 13.70 -8.89 6.08
CA GLU A 80 12.96 -8.29 4.97
C GLU A 80 11.88 -9.23 4.40
N ILE A 81 12.09 -10.56 4.46
CA ILE A 81 11.13 -11.55 3.96
C ILE A 81 9.77 -11.46 4.68
N GLN A 82 9.73 -10.98 5.91
CA GLN A 82 8.47 -10.77 6.65
C GLN A 82 7.53 -9.81 5.92
N VAL A 83 8.06 -8.85 5.18
CA VAL A 83 7.27 -7.82 4.48
C VAL A 83 6.32 -8.45 3.47
N TRP A 84 6.72 -9.52 2.79
CA TRP A 84 5.87 -10.23 1.81
C TRP A 84 5.43 -11.62 2.26
N ARG A 85 5.62 -11.97 3.54
CA ARG A 85 5.22 -13.25 4.15
C ARG A 85 5.89 -14.48 3.53
N GLY A 86 7.07 -14.33 2.99
CA GLY A 86 7.92 -15.44 2.57
C GLY A 86 8.44 -16.22 3.79
N VAL A 87 9.02 -17.38 3.53
CA VAL A 87 9.63 -18.24 4.55
C VAL A 87 11.07 -18.56 4.20
N ALA A 88 11.90 -18.80 5.20
CA ALA A 88 13.28 -19.20 5.01
C ALA A 88 13.56 -20.59 5.59
N ILE A 89 14.36 -21.39 4.89
CA ILE A 89 15.01 -22.61 5.37
C ILE A 89 16.51 -22.42 5.31
N LEU A 90 17.19 -22.70 6.40
CA LEU A 90 18.62 -22.52 6.53
C LEU A 90 19.33 -23.88 6.65
N ILE A 91 20.46 -23.99 5.97
CA ILE A 91 21.35 -25.15 6.02
C ILE A 91 22.66 -24.70 6.62
N LEU A 92 23.01 -25.25 7.77
CA LEU A 92 24.23 -24.94 8.48
C LEU A 92 25.28 -26.01 8.22
N PRO A 93 26.55 -25.64 7.99
CA PRO A 93 27.64 -26.57 8.02
C PRO A 93 27.80 -27.13 9.46
N PRO A 94 28.30 -28.35 9.64
CA PRO A 94 28.47 -28.96 10.97
C PRO A 94 29.35 -28.14 11.93
N ALA A 95 30.27 -27.32 11.37
CA ALA A 95 31.20 -26.51 12.15
C ALA A 95 30.55 -25.40 12.99
N ILE A 96 29.32 -24.96 12.61
CA ILE A 96 28.59 -23.90 13.32
C ILE A 96 27.20 -24.36 13.82
N ARG A 97 27.05 -25.65 14.09
CA ARG A 97 25.78 -26.25 14.55
C ARG A 97 25.23 -25.62 15.84
N GLU A 98 26.09 -25.08 16.69
CA GLU A 98 25.72 -24.38 17.93
C GLU A 98 24.89 -23.12 17.67
N LEU A 99 24.98 -22.52 16.48
CA LEU A 99 24.18 -21.35 16.10
C LEU A 99 22.73 -21.71 15.72
N ARG A 100 22.38 -22.99 15.68
CA ARG A 100 21.05 -23.44 15.30
C ARG A 100 19.94 -22.76 16.08
N ALA A 101 20.08 -22.68 17.41
CA ALA A 101 19.08 -22.06 18.27
C ALA A 101 18.90 -20.56 17.99
N GLN A 102 19.96 -19.86 17.61
CA GLN A 102 19.89 -18.44 17.21
C GLN A 102 19.02 -18.27 15.97
N PHE A 103 19.19 -19.10 14.95
CA PHE A 103 18.41 -19.03 13.72
C PHE A 103 16.97 -19.51 13.89
N GLU A 104 16.72 -20.55 14.71
CA GLU A 104 15.36 -21.06 14.99
C GLU A 104 14.48 -20.03 15.70
N ASN A 105 15.08 -19.07 16.43
CA ASN A 105 14.36 -17.97 17.07
C ASN A 105 13.91 -16.87 16.09
N ALA A 106 14.45 -16.84 14.87
CA ALA A 106 14.04 -15.86 13.87
C ALA A 106 12.65 -16.19 13.31
N ALA A 107 11.70 -15.27 13.46
CA ALA A 107 10.26 -15.50 13.20
C ALA A 107 9.92 -15.98 11.78
N ILE A 108 10.80 -15.74 10.79
CA ILE A 108 10.60 -16.14 9.39
C ILE A 108 11.24 -17.48 9.04
N VAL A 109 12.16 -17.97 9.86
CA VAL A 109 12.85 -19.24 9.66
C VAL A 109 11.90 -20.37 10.05
N ARG A 110 11.61 -21.27 9.13
CA ARG A 110 10.69 -22.41 9.33
C ARG A 110 11.42 -23.75 9.40
N GLY A 111 12.72 -23.74 9.20
CA GLY A 111 13.56 -24.94 9.37
C GLY A 111 15.04 -24.59 9.36
N VAL A 112 15.79 -25.21 10.25
CA VAL A 112 17.25 -25.13 10.33
C VAL A 112 17.79 -26.55 10.31
N TYR A 113 18.55 -26.87 9.28
CA TYR A 113 19.10 -28.21 9.04
C TYR A 113 20.63 -28.16 9.08
N ILE A 114 21.25 -29.27 9.41
CA ILE A 114 22.71 -29.39 9.45
C ILE A 114 23.16 -30.28 8.30
N ALA A 115 24.09 -29.77 7.49
CA ALA A 115 24.66 -30.54 6.37
C ALA A 115 25.41 -31.79 6.88
N PRO A 116 25.40 -32.91 6.08
CA PRO A 116 24.73 -33.09 4.80
C PRO A 116 23.23 -33.29 4.92
N VAL A 117 22.46 -32.76 3.97
CA VAL A 117 20.98 -32.83 3.97
C VAL A 117 20.44 -33.61 2.77
N ASN A 118 19.22 -34.14 2.94
CA ASN A 118 18.42 -34.64 1.83
C ASN A 118 17.63 -33.46 1.19
N TRP A 119 18.05 -33.03 0.03
CA TRP A 119 17.42 -31.88 -0.65
C TRP A 119 15.97 -32.11 -1.05
N GLY A 120 15.55 -33.36 -1.26
CA GLY A 120 14.14 -33.72 -1.48
C GLY A 120 13.29 -33.46 -0.24
N GLU A 121 13.80 -33.78 0.96
CA GLU A 121 13.13 -33.48 2.23
C GLU A 121 13.08 -31.97 2.48
N ILE A 122 14.12 -31.23 2.13
CA ILE A 122 14.17 -29.78 2.22
C ILE A 122 13.09 -29.15 1.33
N ALA A 123 12.94 -29.63 0.08
CA ALA A 123 11.90 -29.14 -0.81
C ALA A 123 10.49 -29.41 -0.25
N GLN A 124 10.25 -30.60 0.27
CA GLN A 124 8.98 -30.96 0.91
C GLN A 124 8.68 -30.08 2.13
N ALA A 125 9.64 -29.88 3.02
CA ALA A 125 9.50 -29.02 4.19
C ALA A 125 9.24 -27.56 3.81
N GLY A 126 9.95 -27.06 2.79
CA GLY A 126 9.76 -25.72 2.25
C GLY A 126 8.36 -25.50 1.67
N TYR A 127 7.89 -26.44 0.88
CA TYR A 127 6.53 -26.40 0.35
C TYR A 127 5.48 -26.36 1.48
N ALA A 128 5.58 -27.28 2.44
CA ALA A 128 4.68 -27.34 3.59
C ALA A 128 4.67 -26.04 4.40
N ALA A 129 5.85 -25.43 4.61
CA ALA A 129 5.98 -24.16 5.31
C ALA A 129 5.27 -23.02 4.58
N VAL A 130 5.48 -22.87 3.26
CA VAL A 130 4.80 -21.83 2.45
C VAL A 130 3.28 -22.03 2.44
N ILE A 131 2.80 -23.26 2.23
CA ILE A 131 1.36 -23.54 2.23
C ILE A 131 0.74 -23.25 3.61
N THR A 132 1.45 -23.56 4.69
CA THR A 132 1.00 -23.25 6.06
C THR A 132 0.89 -21.74 6.28
N GLU A 133 1.87 -20.94 5.82
CA GLU A 133 1.82 -19.47 5.94
C GLU A 133 0.73 -18.87 5.05
N ARG A 134 0.56 -19.38 3.83
CA ARG A 134 -0.57 -18.98 2.95
C ARG A 134 -1.93 -19.32 3.56
N ALA A 135 -2.07 -20.50 4.18
CA ALA A 135 -3.29 -20.91 4.86
C ALA A 135 -3.57 -20.04 6.09
N LYS A 136 -2.56 -19.71 6.90
CA LYS A 136 -2.69 -18.75 8.01
C LYS A 136 -3.11 -17.38 7.50
N ALA A 137 -2.51 -16.91 6.43
CA ALA A 137 -2.88 -15.64 5.80
C ALA A 137 -4.32 -15.65 5.28
N ALA A 138 -4.76 -16.74 4.66
CA ALA A 138 -6.14 -16.92 4.20
C ALA A 138 -7.13 -17.07 5.36
N ALA A 139 -6.75 -17.71 6.46
CA ALA A 139 -7.58 -17.83 7.66
C ALA A 139 -7.69 -16.51 8.44
N THR A 140 -6.63 -15.69 8.42
CA THR A 140 -6.64 -14.36 9.06
C THR A 140 -7.31 -13.28 8.19
N ALA A 141 -7.37 -13.45 6.88
CA ALA A 141 -8.04 -12.51 5.99
C ALA A 141 -9.54 -12.30 6.31
N PRO A 142 -10.38 -13.33 6.52
CA PRO A 142 -11.77 -13.13 6.96
C PRO A 142 -11.86 -12.70 8.43
N MET A 143 -10.93 -13.07 9.30
CA MET A 143 -10.84 -12.53 10.66
C MET A 143 -10.41 -11.05 10.67
N GLN A 144 -9.47 -10.64 9.83
CA GLN A 144 -9.13 -9.22 9.64
C GLN A 144 -10.32 -8.45 9.09
N GLN A 145 -11.05 -8.98 8.11
CA GLN A 145 -12.29 -8.38 7.60
C GLN A 145 -13.41 -8.37 8.64
N ALA A 146 -13.56 -9.43 9.44
CA ALA A 146 -14.50 -9.50 10.55
C ALA A 146 -14.03 -8.65 11.76
N TYR A 147 -12.73 -8.51 11.98
CA TYR A 147 -12.16 -7.61 13.01
C TYR A 147 -12.31 -6.14 12.60
N LEU A 148 -12.09 -5.80 11.34
CA LEU A 148 -12.36 -4.47 10.78
C LEU A 148 -13.85 -4.14 10.81
N SER A 149 -14.74 -5.16 10.78
CA SER A 149 -16.19 -4.98 10.89
C SER A 149 -16.74 -5.06 12.32
N ARG A 150 -15.97 -5.54 13.30
CA ARG A 150 -16.41 -5.73 14.70
C ARG A 150 -15.76 -4.83 15.73
N SER A 151 -14.60 -4.24 15.45
CA SER A 151 -13.94 -3.34 16.40
C SER A 151 -14.20 -1.88 16.03
N ALA A 152 -15.36 -1.38 16.39
CA ALA A 152 -15.60 0.04 16.54
C ALA A 152 -14.69 0.60 17.65
N GLY A 153 -13.37 0.72 17.37
CA GLY A 153 -12.46 1.30 18.37
C GLY A 153 -10.96 1.04 18.20
N ALA A 154 -10.56 0.05 17.43
CA ALA A 154 -9.12 -0.21 17.26
C ALA A 154 -8.77 -0.48 15.80
N ILE A 155 -8.35 0.56 15.09
CA ILE A 155 -7.62 0.40 13.83
C ILE A 155 -6.24 -0.15 14.21
N ILE A 156 -6.07 -1.47 14.09
CA ILE A 156 -4.77 -2.10 14.28
C ILE A 156 -3.96 -1.88 13.02
N GLY A 157 -3.13 -0.86 13.03
CA GLY A 157 -2.23 -0.45 11.95
C GLY A 157 -2.70 0.79 11.19
N THR A 158 -1.75 1.57 10.72
CA THR A 158 -1.98 2.76 9.89
C THR A 158 -2.44 2.35 8.49
N ARG A 159 -3.56 2.88 8.02
CA ARG A 159 -3.95 2.76 6.62
C ARG A 159 -3.31 3.87 5.81
N VAL A 160 -2.46 3.51 4.87
CA VAL A 160 -1.80 4.43 3.94
C VAL A 160 -2.52 4.37 2.60
N VAL A 161 -3.21 5.44 2.25
CA VAL A 161 -4.07 5.53 1.05
C VAL A 161 -3.41 6.43 0.02
N ALA A 162 -3.01 5.87 -1.12
CA ALA A 162 -2.53 6.64 -2.25
C ALA A 162 -3.70 7.08 -3.15
N PHE A 163 -3.86 8.38 -3.34
CA PHE A 163 -4.77 8.93 -4.35
C PHE A 163 -4.00 9.12 -5.65
N VAL A 164 -4.46 8.47 -6.70
CA VAL A 164 -3.78 8.42 -7.99
C VAL A 164 -4.70 8.79 -9.14
N SER A 165 -4.16 9.41 -10.16
CA SER A 165 -4.82 9.66 -11.43
C SER A 165 -3.78 9.76 -12.54
N ALA A 166 -4.09 9.29 -13.76
CA ALA A 166 -3.21 9.44 -14.90
C ALA A 166 -3.20 10.87 -15.46
N THR A 167 -4.30 11.60 -15.26
CA THR A 167 -4.51 12.96 -15.80
C THR A 167 -4.72 13.96 -14.68
N GLY A 168 -4.32 15.21 -14.92
CA GLY A 168 -4.66 16.33 -14.05
C GLY A 168 -6.15 16.71 -14.15
N GLY A 169 -6.64 17.48 -13.17
CA GLY A 169 -7.99 18.01 -13.18
C GLY A 169 -9.12 17.01 -12.91
N THR A 170 -8.80 15.77 -12.51
CA THR A 170 -9.81 14.76 -12.10
C THR A 170 -10.43 15.04 -10.73
N GLY A 171 -9.88 16.00 -9.97
CA GLY A 171 -10.31 16.33 -8.61
C GLY A 171 -9.68 15.45 -7.53
N ARG A 172 -8.58 14.76 -7.84
CA ARG A 172 -7.85 13.90 -6.90
C ARG A 172 -7.53 14.59 -5.58
N SER A 173 -6.88 15.77 -5.64
CA SER A 173 -6.54 16.55 -4.45
C SER A 173 -7.78 16.95 -3.65
N THR A 174 -8.84 17.42 -4.32
CA THR A 174 -10.12 17.74 -3.69
C THR A 174 -10.70 16.55 -2.91
N ILE A 175 -10.61 15.34 -3.47
CA ILE A 175 -11.12 14.12 -2.81
C ILE A 175 -10.24 13.73 -1.61
N ALA A 176 -8.91 13.75 -1.78
CA ALA A 176 -7.96 13.43 -0.70
C ALA A 176 -8.11 14.40 0.48
N GLU A 177 -8.14 15.70 0.21
CA GLU A 177 -8.36 16.77 1.17
C GLU A 177 -9.70 16.64 1.90
N SER A 178 -10.77 16.39 1.13
CA SER A 178 -12.11 16.22 1.68
C SER A 178 -12.21 14.99 2.58
N LEU A 179 -11.57 13.89 2.21
CA LEU A 179 -11.52 12.70 3.03
C LEU A 179 -10.69 12.93 4.32
N ALA A 180 -9.58 13.66 4.23
CA ALA A 180 -8.78 14.03 5.40
C ALA A 180 -9.62 14.82 6.41
N TYR A 181 -10.38 15.80 5.91
CA TYR A 181 -11.29 16.60 6.74
C TYR A 181 -12.42 15.73 7.34
N GLU A 182 -13.06 14.88 6.55
CA GLU A 182 -14.13 14.00 7.02
C GLU A 182 -13.64 13.07 8.14
N LEU A 183 -12.48 12.43 7.93
CA LEU A 183 -11.89 11.52 8.92
C LEU A 183 -11.49 12.26 10.20
N SER A 184 -10.73 13.36 10.09
CA SER A 184 -10.16 14.04 11.24
C SER A 184 -11.21 14.82 12.02
N VAL A 185 -12.03 15.63 11.34
CA VAL A 185 -12.89 16.62 11.96
C VAL A 185 -14.27 16.03 12.30
N ARG A 186 -14.85 15.24 11.38
CA ARG A 186 -16.19 14.70 11.59
C ARG A 186 -16.21 13.32 12.24
N MET A 187 -15.24 12.48 11.90
CA MET A 187 -15.16 11.10 12.41
C MET A 187 -14.21 10.95 13.58
N ASN A 188 -13.47 12.01 13.93
CA ASN A 188 -12.46 12.00 15.00
C ASN A 188 -11.42 10.86 14.84
N VAL A 189 -11.08 10.55 13.59
CA VAL A 189 -10.05 9.58 13.21
C VAL A 189 -8.75 10.34 13.00
N ARG A 190 -7.74 10.08 13.81
CA ARG A 190 -6.45 10.77 13.69
C ARG A 190 -5.82 10.46 12.33
N SER A 191 -5.83 11.43 11.42
CA SER A 191 -5.32 11.29 10.06
C SER A 191 -4.28 12.37 9.72
N LEU A 192 -3.43 12.04 8.76
CA LEU A 192 -2.44 12.93 8.17
C LEU A 192 -2.67 13.00 6.67
N LEU A 193 -2.86 14.20 6.15
CA LEU A 193 -2.81 14.47 4.71
C LEU A 193 -1.38 14.85 4.32
N MET A 194 -0.81 14.12 3.38
CA MET A 194 0.44 14.48 2.71
C MET A 194 0.12 14.96 1.30
N SER A 195 0.18 16.27 1.07
CA SER A 195 -0.15 16.88 -0.23
C SER A 195 1.14 17.11 -1.02
N PHE A 196 1.33 16.29 -2.05
CA PHE A 196 2.53 16.28 -2.89
C PHE A 196 2.33 16.88 -4.28
N ASP A 197 1.18 17.51 -4.54
CA ASP A 197 1.00 18.30 -5.74
C ASP A 197 1.90 19.56 -5.75
N LEU A 198 2.13 20.11 -6.91
CA LEU A 198 2.97 21.29 -7.11
C LEU A 198 2.22 22.37 -7.91
N PRO A 199 1.90 23.51 -7.28
CA PRO A 199 1.99 23.81 -5.85
C PRO A 199 1.00 22.96 -5.03
N PRO A 200 1.28 22.75 -3.72
CA PRO A 200 0.38 21.95 -2.89
C PRO A 200 -0.97 22.64 -2.68
N THR A 201 -2.04 22.06 -3.25
CA THR A 201 -3.39 22.65 -3.27
C THR A 201 -4.03 22.74 -1.90
N ALA A 202 -3.62 21.88 -0.96
CA ALA A 202 -4.12 21.92 0.41
C ALA A 202 -3.81 23.26 1.12
N ALA A 203 -2.72 23.95 0.76
CA ALA A 203 -2.37 25.23 1.38
C ALA A 203 -3.45 26.30 1.22
N PRO A 204 -3.88 26.70 0.02
CA PRO A 204 -4.97 27.64 -0.16
C PRO A 204 -6.33 27.08 0.26
N HIS A 205 -6.63 25.80 0.03
CA HIS A 205 -7.95 25.23 0.35
C HIS A 205 -8.24 25.19 1.86
N PHE A 206 -7.21 25.02 2.69
CA PHE A 206 -7.35 25.05 4.16
C PHE A 206 -6.89 26.37 4.80
N ASN A 207 -6.53 27.37 3.99
CA ASN A 207 -5.99 28.62 4.47
C ASN A 207 -4.83 28.41 5.46
N ILE A 208 -3.85 27.60 5.08
CA ILE A 208 -2.60 27.35 5.81
C ILE A 208 -1.42 27.89 5.00
N ARG A 209 -0.27 28.07 5.67
CA ARG A 209 0.94 28.56 5.03
C ARG A 209 1.61 27.44 4.22
N TYR A 210 2.39 27.79 3.20
CA TYR A 210 3.21 26.82 2.46
C TYR A 210 4.39 26.27 3.27
N VAL A 211 4.78 26.93 4.32
CA VAL A 211 5.82 26.49 5.26
C VAL A 211 5.27 26.42 6.67
N PRO A 212 5.69 25.42 7.50
CA PRO A 212 6.64 24.35 7.17
C PRO A 212 6.12 23.36 6.13
N SER A 213 7.04 22.67 5.47
CA SER A 213 6.78 21.68 4.41
C SER A 213 7.66 20.44 4.57
N ALA A 214 7.62 19.51 3.63
CA ALA A 214 8.48 18.33 3.62
C ALA A 214 9.98 18.67 3.60
N MET A 215 10.36 19.92 3.22
CA MET A 215 11.75 20.37 3.23
C MET A 215 12.38 20.32 4.60
N GLU A 216 11.65 20.61 5.67
CA GLU A 216 12.15 20.54 7.05
C GLU A 216 12.55 19.10 7.43
N TYR A 217 11.79 18.10 6.95
CA TYR A 217 12.14 16.70 7.14
C TYR A 217 13.38 16.32 6.33
N PHE A 218 13.42 16.69 5.05
CA PHE A 218 14.58 16.37 4.20
C PHE A 218 15.86 17.05 4.69
N ALA A 219 15.76 18.24 5.24
CA ALA A 219 16.90 18.94 5.84
C ALA A 219 17.37 18.30 7.16
N ARG A 220 16.47 17.67 7.93
CA ARG A 220 16.74 17.06 9.24
C ARG A 220 15.91 15.81 9.47
N PRO A 221 16.25 14.67 8.84
CA PRO A 221 15.42 13.46 8.86
C PRO A 221 15.12 12.93 10.26
N GLY A 222 16.02 13.09 11.23
CA GLY A 222 15.87 12.56 12.57
C GLY A 222 14.71 13.17 13.37
N ASP A 223 14.56 14.48 13.34
CA ASP A 223 13.57 15.24 14.13
C ASP A 223 12.65 16.14 13.30
N GLY A 224 12.97 16.32 12.03
CA GLY A 224 12.29 17.24 11.12
C GLY A 224 10.85 16.87 10.79
N PHE A 225 10.45 15.60 10.93
CA PHE A 225 9.08 15.18 10.59
C PHE A 225 8.01 15.95 11.37
N GLY A 226 8.19 16.09 12.69
CA GLY A 226 7.27 16.86 13.50
C GLY A 226 7.25 18.35 13.17
N ALA A 227 8.39 18.90 12.77
CA ALA A 227 8.52 20.29 12.34
C ALA A 227 7.92 20.57 10.96
N SER A 228 7.73 19.51 10.13
CA SER A 228 7.11 19.60 8.81
C SER A 228 5.58 19.62 8.83
N ILE A 229 4.95 19.27 9.95
CA ILE A 229 3.51 19.11 10.06
C ILE A 229 2.85 20.41 10.50
N GLN A 230 1.76 20.77 9.85
CA GLN A 230 0.85 21.83 10.24
C GLN A 230 -0.46 21.20 10.70
N SER A 231 -1.04 21.74 11.78
CA SER A 231 -2.36 21.29 12.27
C SER A 231 -3.39 22.39 12.05
N ARG A 232 -4.52 22.02 11.45
CA ARG A 232 -5.65 22.90 11.22
C ARG A 232 -6.95 22.19 11.55
N GLU A 233 -7.76 22.76 12.45
CA GLU A 233 -9.09 22.25 12.83
C GLU A 233 -9.10 20.75 13.25
N GLY A 234 -8.00 20.26 13.83
CA GLY A 234 -7.87 18.85 14.24
C GLY A 234 -7.35 17.91 13.13
N MET A 235 -7.06 18.44 11.95
CA MET A 235 -6.42 17.73 10.86
C MET A 235 -4.93 18.08 10.80
N ASP A 236 -4.08 17.08 10.63
CA ASP A 236 -2.65 17.25 10.39
C ASP A 236 -2.35 17.21 8.90
N VAL A 237 -1.52 18.16 8.43
CA VAL A 237 -1.16 18.31 7.01
C VAL A 237 0.35 18.44 6.88
N LEU A 238 0.92 17.70 5.94
CA LEU A 238 2.29 17.84 5.46
C LEU A 238 2.24 18.25 3.99
N LEU A 239 2.86 19.39 3.66
CA LEU A 239 2.85 19.93 2.31
C LEU A 239 4.13 19.58 1.56
N ALA A 240 4.04 19.42 0.24
CA ALA A 240 5.19 19.53 -0.64
C ALA A 240 5.80 20.96 -0.57
N PRO A 241 7.03 21.17 -1.05
CA PRO A 241 7.59 22.49 -1.23
C PRO A 241 6.71 23.37 -2.16
N GLU A 242 6.64 24.67 -1.87
CA GLU A 242 5.77 25.60 -2.60
C GLU A 242 6.14 25.76 -4.06
N ASN A 243 7.44 25.76 -4.35
CA ASN A 243 7.95 26.10 -5.68
C ASN A 243 8.75 24.96 -6.30
N SER A 244 8.88 25.01 -7.63
CA SER A 244 9.56 23.97 -8.41
C SER A 244 11.05 23.82 -8.08
N VAL A 245 11.72 24.88 -7.66
CA VAL A 245 13.16 24.82 -7.32
C VAL A 245 13.37 24.01 -6.05
N ASP A 246 12.59 24.28 -5.01
CA ASP A 246 12.68 23.54 -3.75
C ASP A 246 12.13 22.12 -3.90
N TYR A 247 11.13 21.92 -4.76
CA TYR A 247 10.66 20.60 -5.14
C TYR A 247 11.75 19.77 -5.83
N GLN A 248 12.48 20.36 -6.78
CA GLN A 248 13.62 19.70 -7.43
C GLN A 248 14.74 19.40 -6.45
N LYS A 249 15.09 20.32 -5.56
CA LYS A 249 16.07 20.06 -4.48
C LYS A 249 15.63 18.91 -3.58
N ALA A 250 14.35 18.87 -3.21
CA ALA A 250 13.80 17.77 -2.41
C ALA A 250 13.87 16.44 -3.17
N ALA A 251 13.54 16.42 -4.47
CA ALA A 251 13.64 15.26 -5.33
C ALA A 251 15.09 14.80 -5.53
N GLU A 252 16.02 15.74 -5.74
CA GLU A 252 17.46 15.46 -5.86
C GLU A 252 18.03 14.95 -4.52
N TYR A 253 17.64 15.55 -3.42
CA TYR A 253 18.02 15.11 -2.08
C TYR A 253 17.54 13.67 -1.84
N SER A 254 16.31 13.40 -2.27
CA SER A 254 15.72 12.08 -2.20
C SER A 254 16.44 11.04 -3.09
N THR A 255 17.03 11.39 -4.18
CA THR A 255 17.79 10.48 -5.05
C THR A 255 19.26 10.28 -4.65
N SER A 256 19.88 11.28 -4.04
CA SER A 256 21.30 11.27 -3.71
C SER A 256 21.64 10.63 -2.36
N HIS A 257 20.69 10.63 -1.42
CA HIS A 257 20.87 10.11 -0.04
C HIS A 257 20.09 8.82 0.18
N LYS A 258 20.32 7.83 -0.66
CA LYS A 258 19.57 6.56 -0.75
C LYS A 258 19.30 5.78 0.54
N ALA A 259 19.85 6.14 1.66
CA ALA A 259 19.78 5.34 2.88
C ALA A 259 18.90 5.93 4.00
N GLU A 260 18.69 7.23 4.13
CA GLU A 260 18.11 7.78 5.36
C GLU A 260 17.01 8.86 5.20
N ALA A 261 16.98 9.60 4.12
CA ALA A 261 16.01 10.72 3.97
C ALA A 261 15.05 10.58 2.82
N ASP A 262 15.00 9.48 2.23
CA ASP A 262 15.02 9.42 0.79
C ASP A 262 13.70 9.30 0.11
N SER A 263 12.58 9.48 0.74
CA SER A 263 11.38 9.35 -0.07
C SER A 263 10.11 9.64 0.70
N ILE A 264 9.03 9.81 -0.04
CA ILE A 264 7.66 9.67 0.46
C ILE A 264 7.55 8.41 1.33
N TYR A 265 8.27 7.33 1.00
CA TYR A 265 8.35 6.13 1.84
C TYR A 265 8.90 6.45 3.24
N SER A 266 10.02 7.17 3.37
CA SER A 266 10.57 7.58 4.67
C SER A 266 9.62 8.48 5.45
N LEU A 267 8.93 9.42 4.78
CA LEU A 267 7.91 10.26 5.39
C LEU A 267 6.74 9.42 5.92
N VAL A 268 6.28 8.43 5.14
CA VAL A 268 5.23 7.51 5.57
C VAL A 268 5.68 6.68 6.76
N MET A 269 6.89 6.15 6.74
CA MET A 269 7.46 5.40 7.87
C MET A 269 7.60 6.29 9.12
N ALA A 270 8.07 7.53 8.96
CA ALA A 270 8.16 8.49 10.06
C ALA A 270 6.77 8.82 10.65
N SER A 271 5.71 8.82 9.82
CA SER A 271 4.34 9.05 10.29
C SER A 271 3.84 7.96 11.24
N TRP A 272 4.32 6.73 11.10
CA TRP A 272 3.90 5.62 11.97
C TRP A 272 4.29 5.84 13.43
N THR A 273 5.40 6.56 13.69
CA THR A 273 5.81 6.91 15.05
C THR A 273 4.82 7.86 15.76
N ARG A 274 3.91 8.46 15.01
CA ARG A 274 2.91 9.40 15.51
C ARG A 274 1.51 8.84 15.67
N ASN A 275 1.33 7.54 15.47
CA ASN A 275 0.07 6.82 15.67
C ASN A 275 -1.12 7.40 14.86
N TYR A 276 -0.91 7.78 13.60
CA TYR A 276 -2.01 8.07 12.71
C TYR A 276 -2.75 6.78 12.34
N ALA A 277 -4.07 6.84 12.37
CA ALA A 277 -4.92 5.75 11.91
C ALA A 277 -5.02 5.73 10.37
N ALA A 278 -4.90 6.91 9.75
CA ALA A 278 -4.90 7.10 8.32
C ALA A 278 -3.80 8.06 7.88
N VAL A 279 -3.09 7.71 6.81
CA VAL A 279 -2.16 8.59 6.07
C VAL A 279 -2.66 8.65 4.64
N LEU A 280 -3.04 9.83 4.19
CA LEU A 280 -3.62 10.08 2.88
C LEU A 280 -2.58 10.76 2.01
N LEU A 281 -2.17 10.10 0.93
CA LEU A 281 -1.15 10.59 0.00
C LEU A 281 -1.84 11.19 -1.22
N ASP A 282 -1.90 12.50 -1.31
CA ASP A 282 -2.28 13.21 -2.54
C ASP A 282 -1.06 13.34 -3.43
N LEU A 283 -0.96 12.44 -4.42
CA LEU A 283 0.23 12.29 -5.26
C LEU A 283 0.11 13.11 -6.54
N PRO A 284 1.21 13.58 -7.14
CA PRO A 284 1.19 14.21 -8.46
C PRO A 284 0.56 13.32 -9.53
N ALA A 285 -0.04 13.91 -10.56
CA ALA A 285 -0.62 13.15 -11.66
C ALA A 285 0.48 12.46 -12.51
N GLY A 286 0.16 11.27 -13.00
CA GLY A 286 1.05 10.49 -13.88
C GLY A 286 2.15 9.75 -13.11
N GLU A 287 3.16 9.29 -13.86
CA GLU A 287 4.25 8.43 -13.38
C GLU A 287 5.48 9.24 -12.92
N GLN A 288 5.28 10.26 -12.12
CA GLN A 288 6.39 11.00 -11.55
C GLN A 288 7.09 10.21 -10.43
N PRO A 289 8.37 10.47 -10.13
CA PRO A 289 9.10 9.74 -9.09
C PRO A 289 8.39 9.72 -7.74
N TRP A 290 7.82 10.84 -7.31
CA TRP A 290 7.08 10.91 -6.05
C TRP A 290 5.75 10.15 -6.09
N SER A 291 5.08 10.10 -7.25
CA SER A 291 3.88 9.28 -7.43
C SER A 291 4.23 7.81 -7.28
N MET A 292 5.31 7.35 -7.91
CA MET A 292 5.75 5.96 -7.84
C MET A 292 6.18 5.55 -6.42
N GLN A 293 6.87 6.43 -5.72
CA GLN A 293 7.27 6.20 -4.33
C GLN A 293 6.05 6.16 -3.39
N GLY A 294 5.11 7.08 -3.55
CA GLY A 294 3.89 7.12 -2.76
C GLY A 294 3.02 5.88 -2.97
N ILE A 295 2.88 5.44 -4.22
CA ILE A 295 2.21 4.19 -4.56
C ILE A 295 2.91 3.00 -3.88
N ALA A 296 4.24 2.96 -3.90
CA ALA A 296 5.01 1.90 -3.28
C ALA A 296 4.89 1.87 -1.74
N ALA A 297 4.67 3.03 -1.11
CA ALA A 297 4.48 3.16 0.33
C ALA A 297 3.05 2.86 0.80
N ALA A 298 2.09 2.84 -0.13
CA ALA A 298 0.68 2.66 0.19
C ALA A 298 0.30 1.21 0.42
N ASN A 299 -0.74 0.99 1.23
CA ASN A 299 -1.42 -0.31 1.37
C ASN A 299 -2.85 -0.28 0.81
N THR A 300 -3.27 0.85 0.28
CA THR A 300 -4.57 1.07 -0.38
C THR A 300 -4.39 2.11 -1.48
N ALA A 301 -5.02 1.91 -2.64
CA ALA A 301 -5.00 2.87 -3.74
C ALA A 301 -6.41 3.28 -4.15
N VAL A 302 -6.63 4.58 -4.31
CA VAL A 302 -7.86 5.19 -4.80
C VAL A 302 -7.57 5.84 -6.16
N ILE A 303 -8.14 5.27 -7.21
CA ILE A 303 -8.06 5.86 -8.56
C ILE A 303 -9.19 6.88 -8.67
N VAL A 304 -8.83 8.16 -8.82
CA VAL A 304 -9.80 9.25 -9.06
C VAL A 304 -9.83 9.58 -10.55
N THR A 305 -11.02 9.47 -11.15
CA THR A 305 -11.21 9.64 -12.59
C THR A 305 -12.59 10.23 -12.91
N ARG A 306 -12.79 10.67 -14.15
CA ARG A 306 -14.09 11.17 -14.65
C ARG A 306 -14.68 10.18 -15.64
N CYS A 307 -16.00 10.26 -15.88
CA CYS A 307 -16.70 9.42 -16.87
C CYS A 307 -16.58 10.01 -18.28
N THR A 308 -15.36 10.27 -18.76
CA THR A 308 -15.07 10.67 -20.15
C THR A 308 -14.24 9.60 -20.86
N LEU A 309 -14.26 9.57 -22.20
CA LEU A 309 -13.48 8.59 -22.98
C LEU A 309 -11.97 8.74 -22.72
N ALA A 310 -11.48 9.98 -22.66
CA ALA A 310 -10.09 10.25 -22.39
C ALA A 310 -9.66 9.79 -20.99
N ASP A 311 -10.48 10.10 -19.98
CA ASP A 311 -10.17 9.69 -18.59
C ASP A 311 -10.36 8.18 -18.39
N MET A 312 -11.27 7.54 -19.11
CA MET A 312 -11.40 6.10 -19.10
C MET A 312 -10.13 5.42 -19.64
N THR A 313 -9.59 5.90 -20.76
CA THR A 313 -8.33 5.42 -21.31
C THR A 313 -7.17 5.65 -20.32
N ALA A 314 -7.12 6.83 -19.71
CA ALA A 314 -6.13 7.17 -18.71
C ALA A 314 -6.26 6.32 -17.42
N ALA A 315 -7.49 6.07 -16.96
CA ALA A 315 -7.75 5.20 -15.81
C ALA A 315 -7.34 3.74 -16.09
N ARG A 316 -7.53 3.26 -17.32
CA ARG A 316 -7.00 1.96 -17.77
C ARG A 316 -5.49 1.88 -17.61
N HIS A 317 -4.78 2.91 -18.07
CA HIS A 317 -3.32 2.97 -17.93
C HIS A 317 -2.88 2.97 -16.47
N THR A 318 -3.51 3.79 -15.62
CA THR A 318 -3.25 3.80 -14.18
C THR A 318 -3.53 2.44 -13.56
N LEU A 319 -4.61 1.76 -13.97
CA LEU A 319 -4.96 0.44 -13.46
C LEU A 319 -3.90 -0.61 -13.84
N ILE A 320 -3.40 -0.59 -15.08
CA ILE A 320 -2.30 -1.46 -15.52
C ILE A 320 -1.07 -1.22 -14.65
N LEU A 321 -0.67 0.03 -14.48
CA LEU A 321 0.46 0.40 -13.65
C LEU A 321 0.32 -0.15 -12.22
N LEU A 322 -0.86 0.04 -11.60
CA LEU A 322 -1.12 -0.48 -10.26
C LEU A 322 -1.12 -2.01 -10.22
N LEU A 323 -1.69 -2.67 -11.24
CA LEU A 323 -1.72 -4.14 -11.33
C LEU A 323 -0.31 -4.71 -11.51
N GLU A 324 0.50 -4.12 -12.36
CA GLU A 324 1.86 -4.59 -12.62
C GLU A 324 2.82 -4.28 -11.47
N ARG A 325 2.76 -3.07 -10.92
CA ARG A 325 3.70 -2.60 -9.90
C ARG A 325 3.34 -2.98 -8.47
N LEU A 326 2.07 -3.01 -8.14
CA LEU A 326 1.62 -3.25 -6.76
C LEU A 326 1.11 -4.67 -6.55
N ILE A 327 0.31 -5.20 -7.47
CA ILE A 327 -0.22 -6.55 -7.36
C ILE A 327 0.83 -7.56 -7.83
N GLY A 328 1.52 -7.29 -8.96
CA GLY A 328 2.60 -8.14 -9.47
C GLY A 328 3.75 -8.30 -8.48
N GLU A 329 4.04 -7.28 -7.69
CA GLU A 329 5.02 -7.30 -6.61
C GLU A 329 4.41 -7.74 -5.25
N HIS A 330 3.16 -8.18 -5.22
CA HIS A 330 2.42 -8.62 -4.00
C HIS A 330 2.37 -7.60 -2.86
N ARG A 331 2.50 -6.30 -3.16
CA ARG A 331 2.49 -5.25 -2.14
C ARG A 331 1.11 -4.97 -1.59
N ILE A 332 0.09 -4.92 -2.47
CA ILE A 332 -1.31 -4.77 -2.06
C ILE A 332 -2.19 -5.79 -2.78
N PRO A 333 -3.26 -6.28 -2.13
CA PRO A 333 -4.25 -7.13 -2.79
C PRO A 333 -5.14 -6.29 -3.74
N ARG A 334 -5.73 -6.93 -4.75
CA ARG A 334 -6.66 -6.27 -5.69
C ARG A 334 -7.80 -5.55 -4.98
N GLU A 335 -8.27 -6.12 -3.88
CA GLU A 335 -9.35 -5.61 -3.04
C GLU A 335 -8.99 -4.30 -2.31
N ALA A 336 -7.71 -3.95 -2.25
CA ALA A 336 -7.23 -2.68 -1.70
C ALA A 336 -7.21 -1.54 -2.73
N ILE A 337 -7.63 -1.80 -3.99
CA ILE A 337 -7.79 -0.77 -5.02
C ILE A 337 -9.27 -0.47 -5.19
N CYS A 338 -9.65 0.81 -5.22
CA CYS A 338 -11.01 1.24 -5.53
C CYS A 338 -11.03 2.44 -6.48
N LEU A 339 -12.20 2.71 -7.04
CA LEU A 339 -12.46 3.83 -7.94
C LEU A 339 -13.29 4.90 -7.24
N VAL A 340 -12.99 6.16 -7.51
CA VAL A 340 -13.86 7.31 -7.29
C VAL A 340 -14.14 7.93 -8.66
N LEU A 341 -15.42 7.89 -9.08
CA LEU A 341 -15.89 8.55 -10.28
C LEU A 341 -16.32 9.97 -9.90
N ASN A 342 -15.49 10.93 -10.24
CA ASN A 342 -15.70 12.34 -9.88
C ASN A 342 -16.19 13.16 -11.07
N GLN A 343 -16.81 14.29 -10.81
CA GLN A 343 -17.33 15.22 -11.83
C GLN A 343 -18.23 14.52 -12.85
N VAL A 344 -19.07 13.60 -12.40
CA VAL A 344 -19.99 12.87 -13.27
C VAL A 344 -21.12 13.81 -13.70
N ALA A 345 -21.15 14.17 -15.00
CA ALA A 345 -22.22 15.00 -15.54
C ALA A 345 -23.49 14.16 -15.82
N GLU A 346 -24.67 14.76 -15.61
CA GLU A 346 -25.95 14.08 -15.90
C GLU A 346 -26.08 13.64 -17.36
N ASN A 347 -25.49 14.41 -18.29
CA ASN A 347 -25.48 14.15 -19.72
C ASN A 347 -24.20 13.50 -20.21
N SER A 348 -23.45 12.84 -19.34
CA SER A 348 -22.21 12.13 -19.70
C SER A 348 -22.53 11.05 -20.74
N MET A 349 -21.78 11.02 -21.85
CA MET A 349 -21.95 9.98 -22.88
C MET A 349 -21.56 8.59 -22.37
N ILE A 350 -20.67 8.53 -21.39
CA ILE A 350 -20.28 7.28 -20.73
C ILE A 350 -20.96 7.25 -19.36
N SER A 351 -21.88 6.32 -19.19
CA SER A 351 -22.50 6.08 -17.89
C SER A 351 -21.52 5.45 -16.91
N VAL A 352 -21.77 5.57 -15.61
CA VAL A 352 -20.99 4.91 -14.56
C VAL A 352 -20.88 3.41 -14.83
N ARG A 353 -21.97 2.76 -15.24
CA ARG A 353 -22.00 1.34 -15.58
C ARG A 353 -21.16 1.06 -16.83
N GLY A 354 -21.32 1.84 -17.90
CA GLY A 354 -20.54 1.68 -19.13
C GLY A 354 -19.04 1.83 -18.90
N PHE A 355 -18.64 2.76 -18.02
CA PHE A 355 -17.25 2.92 -17.62
C PHE A 355 -16.72 1.66 -16.91
N TYR A 356 -17.50 1.11 -15.97
CA TYR A 356 -17.13 -0.09 -15.23
C TYR A 356 -17.05 -1.32 -16.13
N ASP A 357 -18.07 -1.53 -16.98
CA ASP A 357 -18.15 -2.65 -17.92
C ASP A 357 -16.96 -2.65 -18.90
N GLU A 358 -16.53 -1.48 -19.36
CA GLU A 358 -15.38 -1.33 -20.25
C GLU A 358 -14.06 -1.72 -19.56
N LEU A 359 -13.88 -1.37 -18.28
CA LEU A 359 -12.72 -1.84 -17.52
C LEU A 359 -12.75 -3.35 -17.34
N VAL A 360 -13.91 -3.94 -17.04
CA VAL A 360 -14.06 -5.40 -16.90
C VAL A 360 -13.77 -6.09 -18.22
N ASN A 361 -14.31 -5.58 -19.33
CA ASN A 361 -14.10 -6.15 -20.66
C ASN A 361 -12.61 -6.11 -21.08
N GLY A 362 -11.91 -5.03 -20.71
CA GLY A 362 -10.50 -4.85 -21.04
C GLY A 362 -9.54 -5.72 -20.23
N TYR A 363 -9.86 -6.03 -18.96
CA TYR A 363 -8.93 -6.69 -18.01
C TYR A 363 -9.50 -7.91 -17.29
N GLY A 364 -10.74 -8.30 -17.59
CA GLY A 364 -11.43 -9.36 -16.86
C GLY A 364 -11.78 -9.00 -15.41
N TRP A 365 -11.47 -7.76 -14.97
CA TRP A 365 -11.73 -7.24 -13.64
C TRP A 365 -11.67 -5.72 -13.60
N ALA A 366 -12.47 -5.12 -12.72
CA ALA A 366 -12.36 -3.70 -12.37
C ALA A 366 -12.41 -3.50 -10.86
N PRO A 367 -11.72 -2.48 -10.31
CA PRO A 367 -11.85 -2.13 -8.92
C PRO A 367 -13.28 -1.70 -8.58
N PRO A 368 -13.76 -1.96 -7.35
CA PRO A 368 -15.08 -1.50 -6.94
C PRO A 368 -15.16 0.02 -6.95
N VAL A 369 -16.32 0.56 -7.33
CA VAL A 369 -16.61 2.00 -7.25
C VAL A 369 -17.00 2.34 -5.82
N ALA A 370 -16.10 3.02 -5.09
CA ALA A 370 -16.32 3.42 -3.70
C ALA A 370 -17.18 4.67 -3.56
N ALA A 371 -17.10 5.59 -4.54
CA ALA A 371 -17.93 6.80 -4.57
C ALA A 371 -18.17 7.30 -5.99
N VAL A 372 -19.33 7.92 -6.19
CA VAL A 372 -19.68 8.67 -7.39
C VAL A 372 -20.04 10.09 -6.96
N ILE A 373 -19.36 11.08 -7.51
CA ILE A 373 -19.54 12.50 -7.16
C ILE A 373 -19.97 13.26 -8.41
N PRO A 374 -21.16 13.85 -8.40
CA PRO A 374 -21.65 14.63 -9.53
C PRO A 374 -20.80 15.88 -9.78
N TYR A 375 -20.79 16.34 -11.03
CA TYR A 375 -20.20 17.62 -11.35
C TYR A 375 -21.03 18.74 -10.71
N THR A 376 -20.34 19.60 -9.93
CA THR A 376 -20.95 20.81 -9.36
C THR A 376 -19.94 21.95 -9.31
N PRO A 377 -20.27 23.11 -9.89
CA PRO A 377 -19.41 24.30 -9.83
C PRO A 377 -19.21 24.83 -8.39
N ALA A 378 -20.09 24.46 -7.46
CA ALA A 378 -20.00 24.87 -6.07
C ALA A 378 -18.72 24.41 -5.38
N ILE A 379 -18.06 23.33 -5.87
CA ILE A 379 -16.79 22.86 -5.33
C ILE A 379 -15.71 23.91 -5.59
N SER A 380 -15.51 24.34 -6.85
CA SER A 380 -14.52 25.37 -7.18
C SER A 380 -14.80 26.69 -6.47
N HIS A 381 -16.07 27.07 -6.37
CA HIS A 381 -16.44 28.29 -5.66
C HIS A 381 -16.08 28.25 -4.16
N ALA A 382 -16.27 27.12 -3.50
CA ALA A 382 -15.87 26.95 -2.10
C ALA A 382 -14.33 27.00 -1.95
N GLN A 383 -13.60 26.39 -2.87
CA GLN A 383 -12.13 26.42 -2.89
C GLN A 383 -11.59 27.84 -3.10
N ASP A 384 -12.18 28.63 -4.01
CA ASP A 384 -11.85 30.06 -4.24
C ASP A 384 -12.07 30.90 -2.97
N GLN A 385 -13.02 30.51 -2.13
CA GLN A 385 -13.25 31.13 -0.83
C GLN A 385 -12.33 30.62 0.29
N GLN A 386 -11.38 29.73 -0.02
CA GLN A 386 -10.47 29.09 0.95
C GLN A 386 -11.23 28.36 2.09
N VAL A 387 -12.34 27.73 1.71
CA VAL A 387 -13.16 26.93 2.62
C VAL A 387 -13.14 25.47 2.13
N PRO A 388 -12.94 24.50 3.03
CA PRO A 388 -12.98 23.09 2.64
C PRO A 388 -14.31 22.76 1.96
N ALA A 389 -14.26 22.38 0.68
CA ALA A 389 -15.44 22.20 -0.15
C ALA A 389 -16.43 21.17 0.43
N VAL A 390 -15.91 20.15 1.14
CA VAL A 390 -16.72 19.13 1.84
C VAL A 390 -17.62 19.72 2.93
N THR A 391 -17.38 20.95 3.40
CA THR A 391 -18.23 21.61 4.40
C THR A 391 -19.40 22.38 3.79
N ARG A 392 -19.37 22.64 2.49
CA ARG A 392 -20.33 23.49 1.76
C ARG A 392 -21.11 22.76 0.68
N VAL A 393 -20.58 21.68 0.13
CA VAL A 393 -21.15 20.99 -1.02
C VAL A 393 -21.67 19.63 -0.61
N GLU A 394 -22.99 19.47 -0.62
CA GLU A 394 -23.65 18.26 -0.11
C GLU A 394 -23.30 17.01 -0.93
N GLU A 395 -23.23 17.12 -2.25
CA GLU A 395 -22.89 16.04 -3.16
C GLU A 395 -21.48 15.52 -2.89
N LEU A 396 -20.52 16.42 -2.69
CA LEU A 396 -19.15 16.08 -2.30
C LEU A 396 -19.14 15.41 -0.92
N THR A 397 -19.87 15.96 0.04
CA THR A 397 -19.97 15.41 1.40
C THR A 397 -20.49 13.97 1.37
N LYS A 398 -21.56 13.69 0.62
CA LYS A 398 -22.11 12.34 0.47
C LYS A 398 -21.12 11.38 -0.19
N GLY A 399 -20.48 11.82 -1.28
CA GLY A 399 -19.47 11.00 -1.98
C GLY A 399 -18.26 10.68 -1.12
N VAL A 400 -17.75 11.67 -0.39
CA VAL A 400 -16.62 11.50 0.53
C VAL A 400 -16.99 10.62 1.73
N HIS A 401 -18.21 10.76 2.25
CA HIS A 401 -18.71 9.89 3.31
C HIS A 401 -18.76 8.41 2.87
N ASN A 402 -19.29 8.14 1.66
CA ASN A 402 -19.30 6.79 1.10
C ASN A 402 -17.87 6.24 0.93
N LEU A 403 -16.93 7.06 0.48
CA LEU A 403 -15.52 6.69 0.38
C LEU A 403 -14.92 6.39 1.76
N ALA A 404 -15.24 7.21 2.76
CA ALA A 404 -14.80 6.99 4.14
C ALA A 404 -15.37 5.68 4.71
N GLU A 405 -16.65 5.41 4.48
CA GLU A 405 -17.29 4.15 4.88
C GLU A 405 -16.67 2.94 4.18
N PHE A 406 -16.35 3.06 2.91
CA PHE A 406 -15.68 2.01 2.14
C PHE A 406 -14.27 1.73 2.66
N LEU A 407 -13.49 2.78 2.89
CA LEU A 407 -12.09 2.67 3.33
C LEU A 407 -11.97 2.39 4.84
N PHE A 408 -12.85 2.95 5.66
CA PHE A 408 -12.79 2.91 7.13
C PHE A 408 -14.15 2.52 7.75
N PRO A 409 -14.68 1.33 7.45
CA PRO A 409 -16.04 0.94 7.84
C PRO A 409 -16.28 0.98 9.36
N GLY A 410 -15.24 0.76 10.18
CA GLY A 410 -15.33 0.83 11.63
C GLY A 410 -15.43 2.24 12.20
N ALA A 411 -14.94 3.26 11.49
CA ALA A 411 -14.99 4.64 11.93
C ALA A 411 -16.41 5.23 11.86
N VAL A 412 -17.18 4.85 10.84
CA VAL A 412 -18.57 5.32 10.63
C VAL A 412 -19.53 4.74 11.69
N THR A 413 -19.35 3.48 12.06
CA THR A 413 -20.21 2.80 13.05
C THR A 413 -20.11 3.45 14.42
N SER A 414 -18.93 3.92 14.83
CA SER A 414 -18.71 4.58 16.12
C SER A 414 -19.46 5.93 16.28
N ILE A 415 -19.69 6.62 15.16
CA ILE A 415 -20.45 7.89 15.14
C ILE A 415 -21.95 7.64 15.29
N LEU A 416 -22.47 6.59 14.67
CA LEU A 416 -23.88 6.21 14.75
C LEU A 416 -24.23 5.79 16.18
N ASP A 417 -23.36 5.06 16.87
CA ASP A 417 -23.58 4.65 18.27
C ASP A 417 -23.54 5.85 19.24
N ASN A 418 -22.63 6.81 19.02
CA ASN A 418 -22.58 8.03 19.82
C ASN A 418 -23.77 8.99 19.57
N ARG A 419 -24.35 9.00 18.37
CA ARG A 419 -25.56 9.79 18.05
C ARG A 419 -26.84 9.13 18.58
N ASN A 420 -26.92 7.81 18.62
CA ASN A 420 -28.06 7.07 19.17
C ASN A 420 -28.20 7.18 20.69
N GLY A 421 -27.10 7.53 21.40
CA GLY A 421 -27.13 7.89 22.83
C GLY A 421 -27.78 9.26 23.12
N ARG A 422 -28.03 10.10 22.11
CA ARG A 422 -28.76 11.40 22.23
C ARG A 422 -29.91 11.43 21.24
N GLY A 423 -30.99 10.80 21.60
CA GLY A 423 -32.26 10.64 20.91
C GLY A 423 -32.58 11.53 19.71
N HIS A 424 -32.21 11.10 18.51
CA HIS A 424 -32.92 11.48 17.29
C HIS A 424 -32.81 10.32 16.28
N LYS A 425 -33.93 9.64 16.09
CA LYS A 425 -34.06 8.58 15.07
C LYS A 425 -34.25 9.23 13.70
N SER A 426 -33.18 9.47 12.97
CA SER A 426 -33.30 9.69 11.53
C SER A 426 -33.08 8.36 10.80
N LYS A 427 -34.12 7.86 10.13
CA LYS A 427 -34.04 6.68 9.25
C LYS A 427 -33.27 7.08 7.99
N LEU A 428 -31.96 6.90 7.98
CA LEU A 428 -31.19 6.90 6.74
C LEU A 428 -31.46 5.57 6.00
N ARG A 429 -32.17 5.63 4.88
CA ARG A 429 -32.26 4.52 3.94
C ARG A 429 -30.98 4.52 3.11
N ILE A 430 -30.14 3.53 3.33
CA ILE A 430 -28.97 3.24 2.49
C ILE A 430 -29.47 2.69 1.15
N PRO A 431 -29.15 3.30 0.00
CA PRO A 431 -29.46 2.69 -1.30
C PRO A 431 -28.56 1.45 -1.47
N ARG A 432 -29.12 0.27 -1.35
CA ARG A 432 -28.46 -0.95 -1.81
C ARG A 432 -28.54 -0.95 -3.34
N PHE A 433 -27.45 -0.64 -4.01
CA PHE A 433 -27.30 -0.95 -5.42
C PHE A 433 -27.19 -2.48 -5.56
N ARG A 434 -28.32 -3.13 -5.84
CA ARG A 434 -28.33 -4.48 -6.38
C ARG A 434 -28.20 -4.35 -7.89
N PHE A 435 -27.08 -4.77 -8.41
CA PHE A 435 -26.93 -5.04 -9.82
C PHE A 435 -27.67 -6.36 -10.11
N THR A 436 -28.79 -6.29 -10.82
CA THR A 436 -29.41 -7.42 -11.51
C THR A 436 -28.93 -7.42 -12.94
#